data_f37a8de1700090091483946bfdbdd6ef
#
_entry.id   f37a8de1700090091483946bfdbdd6ef
#
_cell.length_a   1.000
_cell.length_b   1.000
_cell.length_c   1.000
_cell.angle_alpha   90.00
_cell.angle_beta   90.00
_cell.angle_gamma   90.00
#
_symmetry.space_group_name_H-M   'P 1'
#
loop_
_entity.id
_entity.type
_entity.pdbx_description
1 polymer ?
#
loop_
_entity_poly.entity_id
_entity_poly.type
_entity_poly.pdbx_seq_one_letter_code
_entity_poly.pdbx_strand_id
1 'polypeptide(L)'
;MQLDCGGCFLQQISFTKFKKRDPAPSRLRYKLSRWMLSPFIKKTIFYGFPLIILAIPTLIFFQDQKNKEKLEEVVSDLYRKVIERPEFMLDALSIEGAGDSLNAEIREVLGLHFPISSFDLDLAELHKRVLSLPPVLIAEAHIKGGGILSIKVEEKTPALLLKKETGFNVLSEHGEYIRSISSREHFSDLPVITGEGSENAASQATAIFKSIYRNFDQVLSLIHI
;
A
#
# COMPACT_ATOMS: atom_id res chain seq x y z
N MET A 1 -1.55 -96.73 79.64
CA MET A 1 -1.26 -96.96 78.25
C MET A 1 -0.88 -95.61 77.64
N GLN A 2 0.40 -95.50 77.44
CA GLN A 2 1.23 -94.62 76.79
C GLN A 2 0.58 -93.89 75.60
N LEU A 3 0.91 -92.66 75.41
CA LEU A 3 1.62 -92.19 74.23
C LEU A 3 1.92 -90.67 74.35
N ASP A 4 3.16 -90.41 74.19
CA ASP A 4 3.81 -89.14 73.99
C ASP A 4 3.30 -88.36 72.75
N CYS A 5 3.30 -87.11 72.83
CA CYS A 5 3.46 -86.22 71.65
C CYS A 5 4.03 -84.87 72.05
N GLY A 6 5.21 -84.57 71.88
CA GLY A 6 5.80 -83.93 70.75
C GLY A 6 5.84 -82.42 70.90
N GLY A 7 7.02 -81.90 71.26
CA GLY A 7 7.30 -80.51 71.48
C GLY A 7 7.05 -79.63 70.25
N CYS A 8 6.33 -78.60 70.42
CA CYS A 8 6.23 -77.55 69.45
C CYS A 8 7.30 -76.48 69.66
N PHE A 9 8.30 -76.57 68.82
CA PHE A 9 9.44 -75.63 68.79
C PHE A 9 8.99 -74.31 68.18
N LEU A 10 8.61 -73.38 69.03
CA LEU A 10 8.30 -71.98 68.57
C LEU A 10 9.63 -71.26 68.22
N GLN A 11 9.92 -71.23 66.99
CA GLN A 11 11.01 -70.45 66.44
C GLN A 11 10.69 -68.96 66.51
N GLN A 12 11.34 -68.26 67.42
CA GLN A 12 11.25 -66.81 67.57
C GLN A 12 11.86 -66.12 66.34
N ILE A 13 11.04 -65.63 65.45
CA ILE A 13 11.46 -64.76 64.35
C ILE A 13 11.76 -63.38 64.96
N SER A 14 13.05 -63.10 65.06
CA SER A 14 13.53 -61.72 65.45
C SER A 14 13.32 -60.81 64.32
N PHE A 15 12.30 -59.98 64.42
CA PHE A 15 12.14 -58.78 63.51
C PHE A 15 13.19 -57.76 63.87
N THR A 16 14.28 -57.71 63.15
CA THR A 16 15.19 -56.55 63.18
C THR A 16 14.47 -55.36 62.49
N LYS A 17 13.99 -54.40 63.32
CA LYS A 17 13.50 -53.12 62.87
C LYS A 17 14.65 -52.43 62.18
N PHE A 18 14.62 -52.40 60.87
CA PHE A 18 15.40 -51.45 60.09
C PHE A 18 14.89 -50.03 60.40
N LYS A 19 15.58 -49.33 61.25
CA LYS A 19 15.36 -47.91 61.49
C LYS A 19 15.79 -47.15 60.25
N LYS A 20 14.83 -46.90 59.32
CA LYS A 20 15.02 -45.95 58.25
C LYS A 20 15.38 -44.63 58.86
N ARG A 21 16.67 -44.23 58.76
CA ARG A 21 17.09 -42.88 59.03
C ARG A 21 16.50 -41.99 57.94
N ASP A 22 15.47 -41.23 58.27
CA ASP A 22 15.01 -40.16 57.37
C ASP A 22 16.15 -39.19 57.21
N PRO A 23 16.73 -39.00 56.05
CA PRO A 23 17.76 -38.01 55.83
C PRO A 23 17.08 -36.64 56.06
N ALA A 24 17.48 -35.93 57.11
CA ALA A 24 17.01 -34.59 57.36
C ALA A 24 17.20 -33.74 56.07
N PRO A 25 16.14 -33.14 55.52
CA PRO A 25 16.24 -32.44 54.26
C PRO A 25 17.25 -31.31 54.43
N SER A 26 18.23 -31.24 53.54
CA SER A 26 19.24 -30.20 53.57
C SER A 26 18.54 -28.83 53.58
N ARG A 27 19.09 -27.82 54.29
CA ARG A 27 18.51 -26.46 54.44
C ARG A 27 18.15 -25.85 53.07
N LEU A 28 18.85 -26.20 52.04
CA LEU A 28 18.57 -25.80 50.65
C LEU A 28 17.30 -26.45 50.08
N ARG A 29 17.13 -27.74 50.33
CA ARG A 29 15.95 -28.50 49.84
C ARG A 29 14.67 -28.05 50.53
N TYR A 30 14.76 -27.69 51.81
CA TYR A 30 13.64 -27.11 52.56
C TYR A 30 13.26 -25.71 52.07
N LYS A 31 14.24 -24.87 51.75
CA LYS A 31 13.99 -23.54 51.16
C LYS A 31 13.38 -23.66 49.79
N LEU A 32 13.87 -24.56 48.93
CA LEU A 32 13.33 -24.78 47.60
C LEU A 32 11.89 -25.33 47.62
N SER A 33 11.60 -26.30 48.53
CA SER A 33 10.23 -26.83 48.66
C SER A 33 9.25 -25.79 49.17
N ARG A 34 9.66 -24.88 50.06
CA ARG A 34 8.85 -23.77 50.53
C ARG A 34 8.59 -22.72 49.44
N TRP A 35 9.57 -22.49 48.58
CA TRP A 35 9.42 -21.63 47.41
C TRP A 35 8.46 -22.23 46.37
N MET A 36 8.52 -23.54 46.16
CA MET A 36 7.63 -24.22 45.23
C MET A 36 6.16 -24.31 45.69
N LEU A 37 5.90 -24.10 47.00
CA LEU A 37 4.52 -24.10 47.53
C LEU A 37 3.79 -22.77 47.33
N SER A 38 4.48 -21.69 47.00
CA SER A 38 3.79 -20.43 46.73
C SER A 38 3.11 -20.45 45.34
N PRO A 39 1.82 -20.15 45.24
CA PRO A 39 1.07 -20.22 43.99
C PRO A 39 1.61 -19.23 42.93
N PHE A 40 2.22 -18.15 43.37
CA PHE A 40 2.86 -17.17 42.50
C PHE A 40 4.09 -17.76 41.80
N ILE A 41 4.97 -18.42 42.53
CA ILE A 41 6.22 -18.99 41.98
C ILE A 41 5.88 -20.15 41.02
N LYS A 42 4.85 -20.93 41.34
CA LYS A 42 4.39 -22.02 40.48
C LYS A 42 3.87 -21.49 39.13
N LYS A 43 3.10 -20.39 39.13
CA LYS A 43 2.66 -19.71 37.91
C LYS A 43 3.82 -19.09 37.12
N THR A 44 4.75 -18.43 37.82
CA THR A 44 5.90 -17.81 37.17
C THR A 44 6.84 -18.85 36.54
N ILE A 45 7.06 -19.98 37.18
CA ILE A 45 7.87 -21.08 36.63
C ILE A 45 7.13 -21.71 35.45
N PHE A 46 5.83 -21.97 35.57
CA PHE A 46 5.07 -22.67 34.53
C PHE A 46 4.90 -21.84 33.26
N TYR A 47 4.72 -20.53 33.38
CA TYR A 47 4.56 -19.64 32.24
C TYR A 47 5.87 -18.89 31.88
N GLY A 48 6.68 -18.53 32.86
CA GLY A 48 7.90 -17.77 32.65
C GLY A 48 9.04 -18.61 32.08
N PHE A 49 9.16 -19.89 32.50
CA PHE A 49 10.23 -20.75 32.02
C PHE A 49 10.13 -21.08 30.53
N PRO A 50 8.96 -21.47 29.98
CA PRO A 50 8.84 -21.68 28.52
C PRO A 50 9.02 -20.37 27.76
N LEU A 51 8.57 -19.24 28.32
CA LEU A 51 8.74 -17.94 27.71
C LEU A 51 10.22 -17.52 27.66
N ILE A 52 11.00 -17.78 28.70
CA ILE A 52 12.44 -17.55 28.73
C ILE A 52 13.18 -18.47 27.75
N ILE A 53 12.79 -19.74 27.69
CA ILE A 53 13.37 -20.72 26.74
C ILE A 53 13.13 -20.27 25.30
N LEU A 54 12.00 -19.63 25.01
CA LEU A 54 11.70 -19.11 23.68
C LEU A 54 12.40 -17.76 23.43
N ALA A 55 12.47 -16.88 24.43
CA ALA A 55 13.02 -15.55 24.30
C ALA A 55 14.56 -15.54 24.14
N ILE A 56 15.27 -16.38 24.88
CA ILE A 56 16.75 -16.42 24.84
C ILE A 56 17.27 -16.79 23.45
N PRO A 57 16.86 -17.90 22.81
CA PRO A 57 17.33 -18.22 21.47
C PRO A 57 16.87 -17.21 20.42
N THR A 58 15.67 -16.64 20.60
CA THR A 58 15.19 -15.56 19.72
C THR A 58 16.09 -14.32 19.82
N LEU A 59 16.44 -13.89 21.03
CA LEU A 59 17.35 -12.77 21.24
C LEU A 59 18.75 -13.04 20.67
N ILE A 60 19.29 -14.23 20.90
CA ILE A 60 20.60 -14.64 20.37
C ILE A 60 20.56 -14.68 18.84
N PHE A 61 19.47 -15.19 18.26
CA PHE A 61 19.29 -15.24 16.80
C PHE A 61 19.26 -13.83 16.18
N PHE A 62 18.56 -12.89 16.81
CA PHE A 62 18.50 -11.49 16.33
C PHE A 62 19.76 -10.70 16.66
N GLN A 63 20.60 -11.13 17.58
CA GLN A 63 21.86 -10.47 17.91
C GLN A 63 23.00 -10.82 16.92
N ASP A 64 22.88 -11.95 16.26
CA ASP A 64 23.87 -12.40 15.29
C ASP A 64 23.66 -11.71 13.93
N GLN A 65 24.61 -10.85 13.53
CA GLN A 65 24.59 -10.07 12.29
C GLN A 65 24.42 -10.97 11.05
N LYS A 66 25.06 -12.14 11.07
CA LYS A 66 24.97 -13.10 9.97
C LYS A 66 23.57 -13.70 9.78
N ASN A 67 22.81 -13.82 10.86
CA ASN A 67 21.43 -14.33 10.79
C ASN A 67 20.47 -13.27 10.27
N LYS A 68 20.73 -11.97 10.56
CA LYS A 68 19.96 -10.84 10.00
C LYS A 68 20.18 -10.75 8.50
N GLU A 69 21.43 -10.81 8.04
CA GLU A 69 21.76 -10.79 6.61
C GLU A 69 21.08 -11.93 5.85
N LYS A 70 21.13 -13.15 6.40
CA LYS A 70 20.43 -14.31 5.80
C LYS A 70 18.91 -14.14 5.80
N LEU A 71 18.35 -13.56 6.85
CA LEU A 71 16.90 -13.32 6.93
C LEU A 71 16.48 -12.27 5.90
N GLU A 72 17.26 -11.19 5.78
CA GLU A 72 17.04 -10.16 4.78
C GLU A 72 17.16 -10.72 3.35
N GLU A 73 18.15 -11.58 3.10
CA GLU A 73 18.33 -12.27 1.83
C GLU A 73 17.14 -13.18 1.50
N VAL A 74 16.71 -14.01 2.45
CA VAL A 74 15.53 -14.89 2.25
C VAL A 74 14.26 -14.09 2.04
N VAL A 75 14.05 -13.03 2.83
CA VAL A 75 12.87 -12.15 2.69
C VAL A 75 12.90 -11.42 1.35
N SER A 76 14.05 -10.89 0.94
CA SER A 76 14.21 -10.21 -0.35
C SER A 76 14.01 -11.16 -1.53
N ASP A 77 14.50 -12.39 -1.43
CA ASP A 77 14.28 -13.41 -2.46
C ASP A 77 12.81 -13.83 -2.58
N LEU A 78 12.14 -14.01 -1.45
CA LEU A 78 10.71 -14.29 -1.43
C LEU A 78 9.89 -13.12 -1.99
N TYR A 79 10.24 -11.90 -1.58
CA TYR A 79 9.61 -10.68 -2.08
C TYR A 79 9.79 -10.55 -3.60
N ARG A 80 11.02 -10.76 -4.09
CA ARG A 80 11.33 -10.73 -5.52
C ARG A 80 10.55 -11.79 -6.28
N LYS A 81 10.51 -13.04 -5.79
CA LYS A 81 9.73 -14.13 -6.42
C LYS A 81 8.23 -13.88 -6.47
N VAL A 82 7.68 -13.07 -5.57
CA VAL A 82 6.27 -12.67 -5.61
C VAL A 82 6.07 -11.53 -6.60
N ILE A 83 6.92 -10.52 -6.56
CA ILE A 83 6.81 -9.31 -7.41
C ILE A 83 7.06 -9.63 -8.89
N GLU A 84 8.03 -10.50 -9.19
CA GLU A 84 8.40 -10.88 -10.55
C GLU A 84 7.45 -11.93 -11.18
N ARG A 85 6.34 -12.28 -10.49
CA ARG A 85 5.35 -13.16 -11.13
C ARG A 85 4.69 -12.46 -12.30
N PRO A 86 4.52 -13.17 -13.42
CA PRO A 86 3.92 -12.58 -14.64
C PRO A 86 2.51 -12.04 -14.42
N GLU A 87 1.81 -12.54 -13.38
CA GLU A 87 0.47 -12.08 -13.00
C GLU A 87 0.45 -10.63 -12.47
N PHE A 88 1.59 -10.14 -11.96
CA PHE A 88 1.75 -8.79 -11.41
C PHE A 88 2.57 -7.86 -12.30
N MET A 89 3.05 -8.37 -13.43
CA MET A 89 3.77 -7.55 -14.40
C MET A 89 2.79 -6.79 -15.28
N LEU A 90 3.09 -5.53 -15.50
CA LEU A 90 2.37 -4.66 -16.41
C LEU A 90 3.18 -4.59 -17.71
N ASP A 91 2.54 -4.94 -18.82
CA ASP A 91 3.21 -5.01 -20.12
C ASP A 91 2.85 -3.84 -21.03
N ALA A 92 1.74 -3.16 -20.76
CA ALA A 92 1.25 -2.10 -21.62
C ALA A 92 0.57 -0.96 -20.86
N LEU A 93 0.61 0.24 -21.48
CA LEU A 93 -0.13 1.43 -21.08
C LEU A 93 -1.25 1.70 -22.07
N SER A 94 -2.49 1.74 -21.58
CA SER A 94 -3.68 2.16 -22.32
C SER A 94 -4.13 3.53 -21.82
N ILE A 95 -4.24 4.52 -22.71
CA ILE A 95 -4.74 5.85 -22.38
C ILE A 95 -6.05 6.04 -23.14
N GLU A 96 -7.12 6.35 -22.42
CA GLU A 96 -8.46 6.53 -22.95
C GLU A 96 -8.95 7.96 -22.70
N GLY A 97 -9.58 8.56 -23.70
CA GLY A 97 -10.18 9.92 -23.60
C GLY A 97 -9.22 11.08 -23.87
N ALA A 98 -7.96 10.80 -24.17
CA ALA A 98 -6.97 11.81 -24.56
C ALA A 98 -6.83 11.85 -26.09
N GLY A 99 -6.74 13.03 -26.66
CA GLY A 99 -6.32 13.22 -28.06
C GLY A 99 -4.85 12.87 -28.29
N ASP A 100 -4.44 12.73 -29.54
CA ASP A 100 -3.10 12.23 -29.90
C ASP A 100 -1.97 13.06 -29.26
N SER A 101 -2.11 14.39 -29.22
CA SER A 101 -1.10 15.26 -28.62
C SER A 101 -0.99 15.08 -27.11
N LEU A 102 -2.12 14.97 -26.40
CA LEU A 102 -2.14 14.78 -24.97
C LEU A 102 -1.68 13.35 -24.59
N ASN A 103 -2.02 12.35 -25.43
CA ASN A 103 -1.56 10.98 -25.24
C ASN A 103 -0.02 10.90 -25.29
N ALA A 104 0.61 11.57 -26.24
CA ALA A 104 2.08 11.63 -26.32
C ALA A 104 2.69 12.34 -25.08
N GLU A 105 2.10 13.46 -24.66
CA GLU A 105 2.55 14.21 -23.49
C GLU A 105 2.42 13.39 -22.18
N ILE A 106 1.30 12.68 -22.01
CA ILE A 106 1.10 11.78 -20.85
C ILE A 106 2.18 10.70 -20.83
N ARG A 107 2.48 10.07 -21.97
CA ARG A 107 3.51 9.04 -22.06
C ARG A 107 4.89 9.56 -21.69
N GLU A 108 5.22 10.77 -22.13
CA GLU A 108 6.48 11.44 -21.82
C GLU A 108 6.59 11.79 -20.33
N VAL A 109 5.56 12.39 -19.75
CA VAL A 109 5.53 12.77 -18.32
C VAL A 109 5.58 11.56 -17.39
N LEU A 110 4.95 10.46 -17.77
CA LEU A 110 4.99 9.23 -16.98
C LEU A 110 6.34 8.53 -17.07
N GLY A 111 6.99 8.53 -18.23
CA GLY A 111 8.30 7.95 -18.45
C GLY A 111 8.41 6.46 -18.09
N LEU A 112 7.30 5.72 -18.21
CA LEU A 112 7.23 4.32 -17.80
C LEU A 112 7.86 3.41 -18.86
N HIS A 113 8.70 2.49 -18.41
CA HIS A 113 9.34 1.48 -19.25
C HIS A 113 8.77 0.12 -18.91
N PHE A 114 8.07 -0.47 -19.82
CA PHE A 114 7.48 -1.79 -19.66
C PHE A 114 8.45 -2.92 -20.08
N PRO A 115 8.40 -4.10 -19.42
CA PRO A 115 7.49 -4.48 -18.34
C PRO A 115 7.90 -3.90 -16.97
N ILE A 116 6.92 -3.55 -16.11
CA ILE A 116 7.11 -3.03 -14.76
C ILE A 116 6.22 -3.77 -13.77
N SER A 117 6.66 -3.98 -12.53
CA SER A 117 5.83 -4.60 -11.52
C SER A 117 4.75 -3.64 -11.01
N SER A 118 3.53 -4.15 -10.83
CA SER A 118 2.42 -3.39 -10.27
C SER A 118 2.68 -2.94 -8.82
N PHE A 119 3.59 -3.60 -8.11
CA PHE A 119 3.99 -3.23 -6.75
C PHE A 119 4.97 -2.07 -6.70
N ASP A 120 5.73 -1.86 -7.78
CA ASP A 120 6.70 -0.76 -7.87
C ASP A 120 6.03 0.53 -8.37
N LEU A 121 4.74 0.47 -8.71
CA LEU A 121 4.00 1.57 -9.29
C LEU A 121 3.13 2.28 -8.23
N ASP A 122 3.40 3.55 -7.98
CA ASP A 122 2.52 4.39 -7.16
C ASP A 122 1.44 5.04 -8.05
N LEU A 123 0.25 4.43 -8.05
CA LEU A 123 -0.90 4.94 -8.81
C LEU A 123 -1.33 6.34 -8.36
N ALA A 124 -1.13 6.70 -7.09
CA ALA A 124 -1.50 8.02 -6.58
C ALA A 124 -0.55 9.09 -7.10
N GLU A 125 0.74 8.77 -7.21
CA GLU A 125 1.71 9.66 -7.83
C GLU A 125 1.47 9.82 -9.33
N LEU A 126 1.19 8.74 -10.04
CA LEU A 126 0.83 8.77 -11.46
C LEU A 126 -0.41 9.63 -11.71
N HIS A 127 -1.46 9.44 -10.91
CA HIS A 127 -2.66 10.26 -10.97
C HIS A 127 -2.34 11.75 -10.80
N LYS A 128 -1.51 12.13 -9.82
CA LYS A 128 -1.10 13.51 -9.60
C LYS A 128 -0.30 14.08 -10.77
N ARG A 129 0.63 13.30 -11.34
CA ARG A 129 1.43 13.72 -12.49
C ARG A 129 0.55 13.99 -13.72
N VAL A 130 -0.40 13.09 -14.02
CA VAL A 130 -1.32 13.28 -15.14
C VAL A 130 -2.25 14.46 -14.88
N LEU A 131 -2.78 14.60 -13.67
CA LEU A 131 -3.67 15.71 -13.30
C LEU A 131 -2.95 17.08 -13.31
N SER A 132 -1.64 17.11 -13.16
CA SER A 132 -0.85 18.35 -13.25
C SER A 132 -0.70 18.89 -14.67
N LEU A 133 -1.03 18.11 -15.68
CA LEU A 133 -1.02 18.55 -17.07
C LEU A 133 -2.14 19.57 -17.33
N PRO A 134 -1.84 20.74 -17.88
CA PRO A 134 -2.83 21.79 -18.06
C PRO A 134 -4.09 21.40 -18.84
N PRO A 135 -4.01 20.54 -19.89
CA PRO A 135 -5.19 20.13 -20.66
C PRO A 135 -6.13 19.18 -19.92
N VAL A 136 -5.68 18.56 -18.81
CA VAL A 136 -6.42 17.53 -18.10
C VAL A 136 -7.42 18.14 -17.14
N LEU A 137 -8.68 17.71 -17.22
CA LEU A 137 -9.73 18.04 -16.29
C LEU A 137 -9.84 16.98 -15.18
N ILE A 138 -9.94 15.72 -15.58
CA ILE A 138 -10.04 14.56 -14.69
C ILE A 138 -9.07 13.49 -15.18
N ALA A 139 -8.44 12.79 -14.26
CA ALA A 139 -7.62 11.62 -14.55
C ALA A 139 -7.98 10.49 -13.59
N GLU A 140 -8.04 9.27 -14.09
CA GLU A 140 -8.23 8.06 -13.30
C GLU A 140 -7.19 7.03 -13.76
N ALA A 141 -6.42 6.50 -12.81
CA ALA A 141 -5.43 5.48 -13.09
C ALA A 141 -5.81 4.18 -12.39
N HIS A 142 -5.90 3.08 -13.13
CA HIS A 142 -6.21 1.76 -12.58
C HIS A 142 -5.54 0.65 -13.38
N ILE A 143 -5.34 -0.49 -12.74
CA ILE A 143 -4.78 -1.67 -13.38
C ILE A 143 -5.92 -2.56 -13.84
N LYS A 144 -5.97 -2.82 -15.15
CA LYS A 144 -6.89 -3.80 -15.76
C LYS A 144 -6.25 -5.19 -15.73
N GLY A 145 -7.11 -6.22 -15.73
CA GLY A 145 -6.63 -7.60 -15.88
C GLY A 145 -5.83 -7.77 -17.19
N GLY A 146 -4.83 -8.67 -17.15
CA GLY A 146 -3.95 -8.89 -18.32
C GLY A 146 -2.75 -7.96 -18.40
N GLY A 147 -2.30 -7.38 -17.26
CA GLY A 147 -1.07 -6.60 -17.22
C GLY A 147 -1.16 -5.23 -17.91
N ILE A 148 -2.34 -4.61 -17.94
CA ILE A 148 -2.54 -3.32 -18.61
C ILE A 148 -2.77 -2.22 -17.58
N LEU A 149 -1.86 -1.21 -17.55
CA LEU A 149 -2.11 0.04 -16.87
C LEU A 149 -3.05 0.90 -17.71
N SER A 150 -4.26 1.16 -17.21
CA SER A 150 -5.26 1.98 -17.88
C SER A 150 -5.34 3.35 -17.21
N ILE A 151 -5.16 4.41 -18.01
CA ILE A 151 -5.34 5.79 -17.59
C ILE A 151 -6.49 6.36 -18.40
N LYS A 152 -7.58 6.70 -17.71
CA LYS A 152 -8.71 7.38 -18.29
C LYS A 152 -8.60 8.86 -18.00
N VAL A 153 -8.69 9.67 -19.05
CA VAL A 153 -8.53 11.13 -18.96
C VAL A 153 -9.74 11.81 -19.57
N GLU A 154 -10.14 12.90 -18.97
CA GLU A 154 -11.09 13.84 -19.54
C GLU A 154 -10.37 15.17 -19.79
N GLU A 155 -10.38 15.64 -21.05
CA GLU A 155 -9.75 16.90 -21.42
C GLU A 155 -10.63 18.08 -21.08
N LYS A 156 -10.00 19.20 -20.72
CA LYS A 156 -10.71 20.48 -20.58
C LYS A 156 -11.24 20.94 -21.93
N THR A 157 -12.48 21.37 -21.94
CA THR A 157 -13.12 21.88 -23.16
C THR A 157 -12.60 23.29 -23.47
N PRO A 158 -11.98 23.49 -24.65
CA PRO A 158 -11.58 24.83 -25.10
C PRO A 158 -12.78 25.73 -25.29
N ALA A 159 -12.74 26.96 -24.75
CA ALA A 159 -13.86 27.91 -24.84
C ALA A 159 -13.45 29.29 -25.35
N LEU A 160 -12.18 29.66 -25.22
CA LEU A 160 -11.71 31.01 -25.45
C LEU A 160 -10.25 30.99 -25.88
N LEU A 161 -9.88 31.94 -26.75
CA LEU A 161 -8.50 32.23 -27.13
C LEU A 161 -8.03 33.52 -26.53
N LEU A 162 -6.93 33.53 -25.83
CA LEU A 162 -6.25 34.70 -25.34
C LEU A 162 -5.07 35.04 -26.26
N LYS A 163 -5.11 36.16 -26.92
CA LYS A 163 -4.03 36.61 -27.82
C LYS A 163 -2.82 37.07 -27.00
N LYS A 164 -1.68 36.50 -27.29
CA LYS A 164 -0.36 36.88 -26.78
C LYS A 164 0.53 37.38 -27.93
N GLU A 165 1.67 37.92 -27.60
CA GLU A 165 2.63 38.42 -28.60
C GLU A 165 3.12 37.33 -29.56
N THR A 166 3.31 36.10 -29.07
CA THR A 166 3.87 34.95 -29.80
C THR A 166 2.81 33.96 -30.29
N GLY A 167 1.51 34.25 -30.14
CA GLY A 167 0.45 33.32 -30.53
C GLY A 167 -0.80 33.43 -29.67
N PHE A 168 -1.46 32.34 -29.39
CA PHE A 168 -2.68 32.30 -28.63
C PHE A 168 -2.59 31.27 -27.51
N ASN A 169 -3.10 31.63 -26.35
CA ASN A 169 -3.34 30.64 -25.26
C ASN A 169 -4.80 30.21 -25.34
N VAL A 170 -4.99 28.89 -25.36
CA VAL A 170 -6.31 28.27 -25.30
C VAL A 170 -6.73 28.18 -23.84
N LEU A 171 -7.92 28.67 -23.53
CA LEU A 171 -8.50 28.71 -22.19
C LEU A 171 -9.79 27.90 -22.13
N SER A 172 -10.03 27.27 -20.96
CA SER A 172 -11.28 26.57 -20.67
C SER A 172 -12.45 27.50 -20.40
N GLU A 173 -13.64 26.95 -20.22
CA GLU A 173 -14.84 27.71 -19.80
C GLU A 173 -14.64 28.46 -18.48
N HIS A 174 -13.77 27.98 -17.62
CA HIS A 174 -13.46 28.64 -16.34
C HIS A 174 -12.29 29.61 -16.41
N GLY A 175 -11.71 29.82 -17.60
CA GLY A 175 -10.56 30.69 -17.81
C GLY A 175 -9.22 30.03 -17.49
N GLU A 176 -9.21 28.72 -17.28
CA GLU A 176 -7.98 27.98 -17.01
C GLU A 176 -7.18 27.75 -18.29
N TYR A 177 -5.86 27.83 -18.16
CA TYR A 177 -4.96 27.56 -19.27
C TYR A 177 -4.99 26.07 -19.68
N ILE A 178 -5.06 25.82 -20.99
CA ILE A 178 -5.02 24.49 -21.59
C ILE A 178 -3.70 24.28 -22.31
N ARG A 179 -3.44 25.07 -23.36
CA ARG A 179 -2.21 24.99 -24.17
C ARG A 179 -1.95 26.29 -24.91
N SER A 180 -0.72 26.46 -25.39
CA SER A 180 -0.36 27.56 -26.32
C SER A 180 -0.35 27.03 -27.75
N ILE A 181 -0.84 27.85 -28.67
CA ILE A 181 -0.85 27.58 -30.12
C ILE A 181 -0.29 28.76 -30.89
N SER A 182 0.41 28.50 -31.98
CA SER A 182 0.95 29.59 -32.83
C SER A 182 -0.06 30.07 -33.86
N SER A 183 -0.99 29.24 -34.31
CA SER A 183 -2.02 29.54 -35.31
C SER A 183 -3.41 29.19 -34.79
N ARG A 184 -4.42 29.98 -35.24
CA ARG A 184 -5.83 29.81 -34.87
C ARG A 184 -6.56 28.73 -35.70
N GLU A 185 -5.92 28.14 -36.68
CA GLU A 185 -6.58 27.28 -37.68
C GLU A 185 -7.51 26.22 -37.11
N HIS A 186 -7.07 25.55 -36.02
CA HIS A 186 -7.83 24.46 -35.37
C HIS A 186 -8.91 24.97 -34.40
N PHE A 187 -8.94 26.28 -34.12
CA PHE A 187 -9.83 26.91 -33.16
C PHE A 187 -10.47 28.21 -33.75
N SER A 188 -10.80 28.16 -35.06
CA SER A 188 -11.39 29.30 -35.78
C SER A 188 -12.69 29.77 -35.16
N ASP A 189 -13.46 28.83 -34.56
CA ASP A 189 -14.81 29.09 -34.02
C ASP A 189 -14.78 29.67 -32.61
N LEU A 190 -13.60 29.63 -31.94
CA LEU A 190 -13.49 30.18 -30.59
C LEU A 190 -13.33 31.72 -30.61
N PRO A 191 -14.00 32.42 -29.68
CA PRO A 191 -13.81 33.88 -29.51
C PRO A 191 -12.39 34.18 -29.03
N VAL A 192 -11.89 35.34 -29.45
CA VAL A 192 -10.54 35.81 -29.09
C VAL A 192 -10.69 37.05 -28.18
N ILE A 193 -9.97 37.04 -27.07
CA ILE A 193 -9.80 38.20 -26.21
C ILE A 193 -8.35 38.70 -26.27
N THR A 194 -8.18 39.99 -26.07
CA THR A 194 -6.87 40.65 -26.10
C THR A 194 -6.89 41.85 -25.14
N GLY A 195 -5.75 42.25 -24.65
CA GLY A 195 -5.59 43.41 -23.77
C GLY A 195 -4.96 43.06 -22.43
N GLU A 196 -4.49 44.07 -21.74
CA GLU A 196 -3.95 43.92 -20.39
C GLU A 196 -5.04 43.47 -19.39
N GLY A 197 -4.76 42.50 -18.54
CA GLY A 197 -5.74 41.99 -17.57
C GLY A 197 -6.77 41.01 -18.14
N SER A 198 -6.75 40.73 -19.45
CA SER A 198 -7.67 39.77 -20.08
C SER A 198 -7.64 38.36 -19.49
N GLU A 199 -6.54 37.94 -18.86
CA GLU A 199 -6.43 36.67 -18.14
C GLU A 199 -7.40 36.60 -16.96
N ASN A 200 -7.52 37.69 -16.20
CA ASN A 200 -8.40 37.74 -15.03
C ASN A 200 -9.89 37.88 -15.45
N ALA A 201 -10.14 38.38 -16.65
CA ALA A 201 -11.49 38.53 -17.20
C ALA A 201 -11.95 37.31 -18.02
N ALA A 202 -11.11 36.29 -18.20
CA ALA A 202 -11.39 35.18 -19.10
C ALA A 202 -12.69 34.45 -18.75
N SER A 203 -12.93 34.14 -17.46
CA SER A 203 -14.15 33.45 -17.03
C SER A 203 -15.42 34.30 -17.25
N GLN A 204 -15.33 35.64 -17.03
CA GLN A 204 -16.43 36.54 -17.31
C GLN A 204 -16.69 36.67 -18.82
N ALA A 205 -15.63 36.76 -19.61
CA ALA A 205 -15.73 36.78 -21.06
C ALA A 205 -16.42 35.53 -21.61
N THR A 206 -16.04 34.36 -21.13
CA THR A 206 -16.68 33.07 -21.50
C THR A 206 -18.18 33.09 -21.19
N ALA A 207 -18.57 33.53 -20.00
CA ALA A 207 -19.99 33.65 -19.61
C ALA A 207 -20.78 34.58 -20.53
N ILE A 208 -20.20 35.72 -20.91
CA ILE A 208 -20.80 36.69 -21.84
C ILE A 208 -20.94 36.03 -23.23
N PHE A 209 -19.90 35.46 -23.77
CA PHE A 209 -19.95 34.80 -25.07
C PHE A 209 -20.99 33.66 -25.10
N LYS A 210 -21.04 32.84 -24.08
CA LYS A 210 -22.02 31.73 -23.96
C LYS A 210 -23.47 32.28 -23.95
N SER A 211 -23.72 33.44 -23.33
CA SER A 211 -25.02 34.07 -23.32
C SER A 211 -25.41 34.64 -24.70
N ILE A 212 -24.43 35.19 -25.42
CA ILE A 212 -24.64 35.74 -26.76
C ILE A 212 -24.91 34.60 -27.76
N TYR A 213 -24.08 33.55 -27.78
CA TYR A 213 -24.28 32.44 -28.71
C TYR A 213 -25.61 31.71 -28.49
N ARG A 214 -26.03 31.50 -27.25
CA ARG A 214 -27.35 30.91 -26.94
C ARG A 214 -28.49 31.75 -27.51
N ASN A 215 -28.39 33.10 -27.50
CA ASN A 215 -29.39 33.99 -28.06
C ASN A 215 -29.34 33.99 -29.60
N PHE A 216 -28.14 33.86 -30.20
CA PHE A 216 -27.96 33.75 -31.66
C PHE A 216 -28.58 32.51 -32.24
N ASP A 217 -28.40 31.34 -31.62
CA ASP A 217 -29.02 30.08 -32.04
C ASP A 217 -30.55 30.19 -32.01
N GLN A 218 -31.11 30.86 -31.02
CA GLN A 218 -32.55 31.12 -30.95
C GLN A 218 -33.04 32.04 -32.06
N VAL A 219 -32.26 33.04 -32.41
CA VAL A 219 -32.60 33.99 -33.49
C VAL A 219 -32.47 33.34 -34.86
N LEU A 220 -31.41 32.52 -35.09
CA LEU A 220 -31.24 31.81 -36.34
C LEU A 220 -32.32 30.75 -36.56
N SER A 221 -32.79 30.08 -35.51
CA SER A 221 -33.90 29.11 -35.62
C SER A 221 -35.23 29.78 -35.96
N LEU A 222 -35.39 31.05 -35.60
CA LEU A 222 -36.57 31.87 -35.98
C LEU A 222 -36.54 32.39 -37.42
N ILE A 223 -35.35 32.51 -38.02
CA ILE A 223 -35.20 33.00 -39.43
C ILE A 223 -35.35 31.83 -40.44
N HIS A 224 -35.36 30.58 -39.99
CA HIS A 224 -35.45 29.38 -40.85
C HIS A 224 -36.90 28.84 -40.95
N ILE A 225 -37.95 29.64 -40.66
CA ILE A 225 -39.35 29.28 -40.90
C ILE A 225 -39.86 29.98 -42.16
#